data_ae6f05ea370a8284bec08c9364936183
#
_entry.id   ae6f05ea370a8284bec08c9364936183
#
_cell.length_a   1.000
_cell.length_b   1.000
_cell.length_c   1.000
_cell.angle_alpha   90.00
_cell.angle_beta   90.00
_cell.angle_gamma   90.00
#
_symmetry.space_group_name_H-M   'P 1'
#
loop_
_entity.id
_entity.type
_entity.pdbx_description
1 polymer ?
#
loop_
_entity_poly.entity_id
_entity_poly.type
_entity_poly.pdbx_seq_one_letter_code
_entity_poly.pdbx_strand_id
1 'polypeptide(L)'
;MIFKRFFKSSLRGITYALGLTVLLQTMPVQATEIEDRIAANQAMEVESNQWKNWPAGPIVSAESAILMDADTGVILYSKNIHAKHYPASTTKILTTLIAMERCSLDEMVTFSYKATHDIDPGSNHIGIDADEQLPMEDCLKAILIRSANEVSFGVAEHIAGDSWEAFAPIMNERAKELGCLNSNFVNPNGLPNEEHVTTVYDMAMIGRAFFENDILCQMTQMKQLHLYPTDTQPHEIWENNMMLLIPGKQYAYEGLVGCKTGYTNAARSCLVSCAERNGMKLICVVFKDESPYQYEDTIALFEYGFNNFDKHNIADNETKYNLSTGNSYSGSNDIFGSSESLLALNEADYIILPKNAAFAEATATISYEGTGKKEAAKLTYKYYDAVVGEASIDFTMADDEGYDFEMADGDGETDSSADTVSKPQTDTTKEEKEPSFFFINLKKIFIFLGIVAGCLAVLGVILLFLRNYQINPSRSSRDMWVRKRRGRSTRYKRQNISIDLQQKRRQQIADAKRRQRRTRRR
;
A
#
# COMPACT_ATOMS: atom_id res chain seq x y z
N MET A 1 43.36 -10.33 -50.24
CA MET A 1 42.61 -11.04 -49.17
C MET A 1 42.87 -10.47 -47.80
N ILE A 2 43.98 -9.89 -47.48
CA ILE A 2 44.39 -9.35 -46.18
C ILE A 2 43.60 -8.07 -45.80
N PHE A 3 43.32 -7.16 -46.73
CA PHE A 3 42.59 -5.90 -46.51
C PHE A 3 41.12 -6.09 -46.06
N LYS A 4 40.43 -7.17 -46.49
CA LYS A 4 39.04 -7.47 -46.07
C LYS A 4 38.93 -8.01 -44.62
N ARG A 5 40.01 -8.60 -44.09
CA ARG A 5 40.03 -9.05 -42.67
C ARG A 5 40.28 -7.90 -41.70
N PHE A 6 41.13 -6.95 -42.06
CA PHE A 6 41.42 -5.77 -41.23
C PHE A 6 40.19 -4.87 -41.11
N PHE A 7 39.43 -4.65 -42.18
CA PHE A 7 38.24 -3.82 -42.17
C PHE A 7 37.08 -4.42 -41.33
N LYS A 8 36.92 -5.76 -41.32
CA LYS A 8 35.93 -6.44 -40.49
C LYS A 8 36.25 -6.42 -38.99
N SER A 9 37.53 -6.43 -38.62
CA SER A 9 37.95 -6.33 -37.22
C SER A 9 37.83 -4.90 -36.68
N SER A 10 38.15 -3.88 -37.47
CA SER A 10 37.94 -2.47 -37.12
C SER A 10 36.47 -2.12 -36.98
N LEU A 11 35.59 -2.61 -37.88
CA LEU A 11 34.16 -2.33 -37.80
C LEU A 11 33.50 -2.98 -36.55
N ARG A 12 33.96 -4.18 -36.16
CA ARG A 12 33.51 -4.82 -34.89
C ARG A 12 34.02 -4.07 -33.66
N GLY A 13 35.25 -3.57 -33.69
CA GLY A 13 35.81 -2.73 -32.63
C GLY A 13 35.02 -1.43 -32.42
N ILE A 14 34.65 -0.76 -33.53
CA ILE A 14 33.84 0.48 -33.49
C ILE A 14 32.43 0.21 -33.00
N THR A 15 31.79 -0.91 -33.39
CA THR A 15 30.44 -1.27 -32.90
C THR A 15 30.44 -1.62 -31.42
N TYR A 16 31.46 -2.28 -30.90
CA TYR A 16 31.64 -2.55 -29.48
C TYR A 16 31.94 -1.27 -28.67
N ALA A 17 32.78 -0.38 -29.21
CA ALA A 17 33.11 0.89 -28.59
C ALA A 17 31.87 1.83 -28.53
N LEU A 18 31.08 1.92 -29.62
CA LEU A 18 29.82 2.68 -29.64
C LEU A 18 28.77 2.05 -28.71
N GLY A 19 28.65 0.73 -28.66
CA GLY A 19 27.76 0.04 -27.73
C GLY A 19 28.13 0.29 -26.27
N LEU A 20 29.44 0.27 -25.95
CA LEU A 20 29.94 0.54 -24.60
C LEU A 20 29.77 2.02 -24.21
N THR A 21 29.93 2.97 -25.15
CA THR A 21 29.75 4.40 -24.89
C THR A 21 28.26 4.74 -24.65
N VAL A 22 27.32 4.11 -25.35
CA VAL A 22 25.89 4.27 -25.14
C VAL A 22 25.48 3.67 -23.78
N LEU A 23 26.02 2.49 -23.40
CA LEU A 23 25.76 1.89 -22.08
C LEU A 23 26.33 2.73 -20.93
N LEU A 24 27.50 3.34 -21.10
CA LEU A 24 28.12 4.19 -20.08
C LEU A 24 27.47 5.57 -19.94
N GLN A 25 26.73 6.05 -20.95
CA GLN A 25 26.02 7.33 -20.88
C GLN A 25 24.60 7.22 -20.29
N THR A 26 23.99 6.03 -20.30
CA THR A 26 22.63 5.85 -19.78
C THR A 26 22.60 5.50 -18.28
N MET A 27 23.63 4.85 -17.75
CA MET A 27 23.68 4.49 -16.32
C MET A 27 23.81 5.70 -15.37
N PRO A 28 24.65 6.71 -15.58
CA PRO A 28 24.75 7.84 -14.67
C PRO A 28 23.52 8.75 -14.67
N VAL A 29 22.75 8.82 -15.78
CA VAL A 29 21.55 9.68 -15.86
C VAL A 29 20.41 9.13 -14.98
N GLN A 30 20.18 7.82 -14.97
CA GLN A 30 19.14 7.23 -14.11
C GLN A 30 19.50 7.26 -12.63
N ALA A 31 20.78 7.05 -12.29
CA ALA A 31 21.23 7.15 -10.91
C ALA A 31 21.06 8.58 -10.36
N THR A 32 21.40 9.61 -11.15
CA THR A 32 21.22 11.01 -10.76
C THR A 32 19.74 11.40 -10.59
N GLU A 33 18.84 10.89 -11.42
CA GLU A 33 17.40 11.16 -11.29
C GLU A 33 16.80 10.56 -10.01
N ILE A 34 17.24 9.39 -9.58
CA ILE A 34 16.81 8.76 -8.33
C ILE A 34 17.38 9.55 -7.13
N GLU A 35 18.67 9.84 -7.15
CA GLU A 35 19.32 10.63 -6.10
C GLU A 35 18.71 12.02 -5.96
N ASP A 36 18.39 12.68 -7.08
CA ASP A 36 17.72 13.99 -7.10
C ASP A 36 16.32 13.93 -6.49
N ARG A 37 15.54 12.86 -6.76
CA ARG A 37 14.22 12.68 -6.13
C ARG A 37 14.33 12.42 -4.63
N ILE A 38 15.24 11.55 -4.22
CA ILE A 38 15.49 11.30 -2.79
C ILE A 38 15.87 12.62 -2.09
N ALA A 39 16.80 13.37 -2.64
CA ALA A 39 17.22 14.65 -2.07
C ALA A 39 16.05 15.67 -2.03
N ALA A 40 15.22 15.73 -3.07
CA ALA A 40 14.05 16.59 -3.10
C ALA A 40 13.03 16.18 -2.01
N ASN A 41 12.75 14.88 -1.88
CA ASN A 41 11.84 14.37 -0.86
C ASN A 41 12.38 14.61 0.55
N GLN A 42 13.68 14.38 0.79
CA GLN A 42 14.31 14.63 2.09
C GLN A 42 14.33 16.11 2.48
N ALA A 43 14.28 17.02 1.50
CA ALA A 43 14.18 18.46 1.74
C ALA A 43 12.75 18.94 2.04
N MET A 44 11.74 18.09 1.86
CA MET A 44 10.35 18.42 2.19
C MET A 44 10.17 18.57 3.70
N GLU A 45 9.28 19.46 4.08
CA GLU A 45 8.95 19.70 5.48
C GLU A 45 8.26 18.47 6.11
N VAL A 46 8.62 18.20 7.36
CA VAL A 46 7.95 17.26 8.25
C VAL A 46 7.04 18.09 9.16
N GLU A 47 5.73 18.09 8.88
CA GLU A 47 4.77 18.97 9.55
C GLU A 47 4.77 18.72 11.07
N SER A 48 4.89 17.47 11.52
CA SER A 48 4.93 17.15 12.95
C SER A 48 6.15 17.73 13.68
N ASN A 49 7.24 18.10 12.98
CA ASN A 49 8.40 18.76 13.58
C ASN A 49 8.11 20.23 13.94
N GLN A 50 7.02 20.81 13.44
CA GLN A 50 6.57 22.16 13.81
C GLN A 50 5.67 22.17 15.06
N TRP A 51 5.20 21.00 15.52
CA TRP A 51 4.37 20.90 16.70
C TRP A 51 5.17 21.22 17.94
N LYS A 52 4.59 22.05 18.80
CA LYS A 52 5.27 22.54 19.98
C LYS A 52 5.61 21.40 20.97
N ASN A 53 6.87 21.33 21.41
CA ASN A 53 7.40 20.31 22.30
C ASN A 53 7.28 18.87 21.80
N TRP A 54 7.03 18.67 20.50
CA TRP A 54 6.98 17.36 19.87
C TRP A 54 8.39 16.86 19.53
N PRO A 55 8.71 15.57 19.71
CA PRO A 55 10.01 15.04 19.32
C PRO A 55 10.25 15.23 17.83
N ALA A 56 11.46 15.67 17.45
CA ALA A 56 11.81 15.80 16.04
C ALA A 56 11.83 14.41 15.36
N GLY A 57 11.05 14.24 14.32
CA GLY A 57 10.98 13.00 13.54
C GLY A 57 12.17 12.84 12.59
N PRO A 58 12.42 11.61 12.10
CA PRO A 58 13.51 11.33 11.17
C PRO A 58 13.24 12.00 9.80
N ILE A 59 14.34 12.26 9.08
CA ILE A 59 14.26 12.64 7.66
C ILE A 59 14.09 11.35 6.87
N VAL A 60 12.97 11.23 6.12
CA VAL A 60 12.65 10.07 5.29
C VAL A 60 12.75 10.38 3.80
N SER A 61 13.07 9.37 3.00
CA SER A 61 13.21 9.44 1.54
C SER A 61 11.86 9.42 0.81
N ALA A 62 10.81 8.93 1.48
CA ALA A 62 9.44 8.95 0.97
C ALA A 62 8.92 10.38 0.76
N GLU A 63 8.16 10.61 -0.33
CA GLU A 63 7.49 11.90 -0.58
C GLU A 63 6.40 12.17 0.46
N SER A 64 5.66 11.13 0.86
CA SER A 64 4.65 11.19 1.92
C SER A 64 4.85 10.05 2.91
N ALA A 65 4.72 10.35 4.22
CA ALA A 65 4.83 9.37 5.28
C ALA A 65 3.97 9.75 6.49
N ILE A 66 3.39 8.73 7.14
CA ILE A 66 2.65 8.86 8.39
C ILE A 66 3.06 7.75 9.35
N LEU A 67 3.15 8.08 10.63
CA LEU A 67 3.15 7.13 11.73
C LEU A 67 1.96 7.44 12.63
N MET A 68 1.12 6.45 12.85
CA MET A 68 -0.14 6.58 13.57
C MET A 68 -0.27 5.46 14.60
N ASP A 69 -0.80 5.75 15.77
CA ASP A 69 -1.24 4.71 16.71
C ASP A 69 -2.47 3.99 16.15
N ALA A 70 -2.42 2.67 16.14
CA ALA A 70 -3.44 1.85 15.49
C ALA A 70 -4.80 1.92 16.21
N ASP A 71 -4.78 1.95 17.55
CA ASP A 71 -5.99 1.88 18.35
C ASP A 71 -6.70 3.25 18.39
N THR A 72 -5.95 4.34 18.64
CA THR A 72 -6.53 5.67 18.83
C THR A 72 -6.60 6.51 17.56
N GLY A 73 -5.78 6.22 16.55
CA GLY A 73 -5.63 7.06 15.37
C GLY A 73 -4.77 8.32 15.59
N VAL A 74 -4.12 8.44 16.73
CA VAL A 74 -3.21 9.56 17.04
C VAL A 74 -2.01 9.56 16.08
N ILE A 75 -1.77 10.69 15.45
CA ILE A 75 -0.67 10.87 14.50
C ILE A 75 0.59 11.24 15.28
N LEU A 76 1.65 10.43 15.15
CA LEU A 76 2.94 10.68 15.79
C LEU A 76 3.95 11.34 14.84
N TYR A 77 3.83 11.06 13.54
CA TYR A 77 4.66 11.64 12.49
C TYR A 77 3.80 11.99 11.29
N SER A 78 3.99 13.20 10.76
CA SER A 78 3.26 13.73 9.61
C SER A 78 4.22 14.35 8.61
N LYS A 79 4.22 13.84 7.39
CA LYS A 79 4.90 14.38 6.22
C LYS A 79 4.01 14.24 5.01
N ASN A 80 3.46 15.37 4.54
CA ASN A 80 2.64 15.46 3.32
C ASN A 80 1.49 14.42 3.30
N ILE A 81 0.82 14.22 4.45
CA ILE A 81 -0.06 13.07 4.70
C ILE A 81 -1.36 13.06 3.89
N HIS A 82 -1.79 14.20 3.37
CA HIS A 82 -3.00 14.34 2.56
C HIS A 82 -2.75 14.47 1.05
N ALA A 83 -1.48 14.38 0.62
CA ALA A 83 -1.15 14.37 -0.81
C ALA A 83 -1.66 13.09 -1.48
N LYS A 84 -2.30 13.27 -2.65
CA LYS A 84 -2.82 12.15 -3.43
C LYS A 84 -1.70 11.45 -4.20
N HIS A 85 -1.62 10.14 -4.03
CA HIS A 85 -0.67 9.25 -4.69
C HIS A 85 -1.37 8.04 -5.28
N TYR A 86 -0.70 7.38 -6.22
CA TYR A 86 -1.09 6.06 -6.68
C TYR A 86 -0.68 5.01 -5.63
N PRO A 87 -1.61 4.21 -5.09
CA PRO A 87 -1.30 3.23 -4.04
C PRO A 87 -0.56 1.99 -4.54
N ALA A 88 -0.61 1.70 -5.84
CA ALA A 88 -0.19 0.42 -6.38
C ALA A 88 -0.82 -0.76 -5.60
N SER A 89 -0.11 -1.88 -5.42
CA SER A 89 -0.63 -3.08 -4.76
C SER A 89 -0.91 -2.93 -3.25
N THR A 90 -0.68 -1.77 -2.61
CA THR A 90 -1.20 -1.54 -1.25
C THR A 90 -2.72 -1.46 -1.22
N THR A 91 -3.38 -1.16 -2.36
CA THR A 91 -4.84 -1.29 -2.58
C THR A 91 -5.40 -2.62 -2.08
N LYS A 92 -4.63 -3.71 -2.19
CA LYS A 92 -5.04 -5.05 -1.82
C LYS A 92 -5.32 -5.24 -0.33
N ILE A 93 -4.86 -4.32 0.52
CA ILE A 93 -5.23 -4.25 1.95
C ILE A 93 -6.74 -4.03 2.05
N LEU A 94 -7.30 -3.06 1.33
CA LEU A 94 -8.74 -2.79 1.34
C LEU A 94 -9.53 -3.94 0.70
N THR A 95 -9.03 -4.50 -0.41
CA THR A 95 -9.68 -5.63 -1.10
C THR A 95 -9.79 -6.86 -0.20
N THR A 96 -8.71 -7.22 0.50
CA THR A 96 -8.71 -8.38 1.40
C THR A 96 -9.47 -8.13 2.69
N LEU A 97 -9.49 -6.90 3.20
CA LEU A 97 -10.33 -6.50 4.32
C LEU A 97 -11.82 -6.69 3.98
N ILE A 98 -12.28 -6.15 2.85
CA ILE A 98 -13.68 -6.30 2.41
C ILE A 98 -14.05 -7.77 2.19
N ALA A 99 -13.15 -8.57 1.62
CA ALA A 99 -13.37 -10.00 1.43
C ALA A 99 -13.53 -10.72 2.79
N MET A 100 -12.68 -10.39 3.77
CA MET A 100 -12.75 -10.95 5.12
C MET A 100 -14.02 -10.56 5.88
N GLU A 101 -14.55 -9.37 5.61
CA GLU A 101 -15.79 -8.85 6.23
C GLU A 101 -17.07 -9.44 5.60
N ARG A 102 -17.01 -9.86 4.32
CA ARG A 102 -18.22 -10.22 3.55
C ARG A 102 -18.35 -11.70 3.20
N CYS A 103 -17.26 -12.47 3.28
CA CYS A 103 -17.20 -13.86 2.84
C CYS A 103 -16.69 -14.78 3.93
N SER A 104 -17.15 -16.05 3.91
CA SER A 104 -16.53 -17.11 4.70
C SER A 104 -15.23 -17.57 4.03
N LEU A 105 -14.25 -18.00 4.83
CA LEU A 105 -12.94 -18.41 4.32
C LEU A 105 -12.98 -19.68 3.45
N ASP A 106 -14.01 -20.51 3.60
CA ASP A 106 -14.25 -21.73 2.83
C ASP A 106 -15.10 -21.51 1.57
N GLU A 107 -15.62 -20.30 1.32
CA GLU A 107 -16.33 -19.99 0.09
C GLU A 107 -15.45 -20.20 -1.15
N MET A 108 -15.99 -20.86 -2.18
CA MET A 108 -15.27 -21.14 -3.40
C MET A 108 -15.39 -19.99 -4.39
N VAL A 109 -14.27 -19.34 -4.68
CA VAL A 109 -14.14 -18.30 -5.71
C VAL A 109 -13.90 -18.97 -7.06
N THR A 110 -14.77 -18.73 -8.04
CA THR A 110 -14.60 -19.19 -9.42
C THR A 110 -14.02 -18.04 -10.26
N PHE A 111 -12.96 -18.32 -11.01
CA PHE A 111 -12.27 -17.31 -11.80
C PHE A 111 -12.83 -17.23 -13.22
N SER A 112 -13.33 -16.06 -13.61
CA SER A 112 -13.75 -15.79 -14.98
C SER A 112 -12.56 -15.67 -15.93
N TYR A 113 -12.81 -15.84 -17.24
CA TYR A 113 -11.80 -15.53 -18.26
C TYR A 113 -11.29 -14.08 -18.15
N LYS A 114 -12.18 -13.14 -17.84
CA LYS A 114 -11.84 -11.73 -17.68
C LYS A 114 -10.91 -11.51 -16.48
N ALA A 115 -11.24 -12.05 -15.32
CA ALA A 115 -10.42 -11.93 -14.11
C ALA A 115 -8.98 -12.42 -14.32
N THR A 116 -8.81 -13.53 -15.07
CA THR A 116 -7.50 -14.15 -15.29
C THR A 116 -6.71 -13.52 -16.45
N HIS A 117 -7.34 -12.77 -17.36
CA HIS A 117 -6.70 -12.23 -18.57
C HIS A 117 -6.64 -10.68 -18.65
N ASP A 118 -7.37 -9.95 -17.80
CA ASP A 118 -7.33 -8.47 -17.73
C ASP A 118 -6.10 -7.93 -16.97
N ILE A 119 -5.13 -8.78 -16.67
CA ILE A 119 -3.88 -8.38 -16.01
C ILE A 119 -2.81 -7.98 -17.03
N ASP A 120 -2.02 -6.96 -16.69
CA ASP A 120 -0.89 -6.55 -17.53
C ASP A 120 0.16 -7.68 -17.63
N PRO A 121 0.71 -7.94 -18.83
CA PRO A 121 1.82 -8.89 -19.00
C PRO A 121 3.01 -8.52 -18.12
N GLY A 122 3.42 -9.45 -17.25
CA GLY A 122 4.53 -9.26 -16.32
C GLY A 122 4.15 -8.67 -14.97
N SER A 123 2.87 -8.37 -14.72
CA SER A 123 2.37 -8.05 -13.38
C SER A 123 2.32 -9.33 -12.50
N ASN A 124 2.24 -9.14 -11.18
CA ASN A 124 2.23 -10.27 -10.24
C ASN A 124 0.98 -11.12 -10.37
N HIS A 125 1.17 -12.44 -10.49
CA HIS A 125 0.11 -13.45 -10.57
C HIS A 125 0.63 -14.78 -10.01
N ILE A 126 -0.26 -15.74 -9.77
CA ILE A 126 0.06 -17.13 -9.40
C ILE A 126 -0.30 -18.13 -10.51
N GLY A 127 -0.91 -17.66 -11.59
CA GLY A 127 -1.22 -18.45 -12.80
C GLY A 127 -2.50 -19.28 -12.69
N ILE A 128 -3.53 -18.73 -12.08
CA ILE A 128 -4.88 -19.29 -12.10
C ILE A 128 -5.49 -19.10 -13.49
N ASP A 129 -6.09 -20.15 -14.03
CA ASP A 129 -6.79 -20.13 -15.31
C ASP A 129 -8.31 -19.91 -15.14
N ALA A 130 -8.98 -19.63 -16.27
CA ALA A 130 -10.44 -19.50 -16.29
C ALA A 130 -11.11 -20.80 -15.86
N ASP A 131 -12.25 -20.68 -15.18
CA ASP A 131 -13.06 -21.76 -14.59
C ASP A 131 -12.39 -22.54 -13.44
N GLU A 132 -11.15 -22.21 -13.09
CA GLU A 132 -10.52 -22.74 -11.85
C GLU A 132 -11.20 -22.15 -10.60
N GLN A 133 -11.09 -22.85 -9.48
CA GLN A 133 -11.69 -22.45 -8.21
C GLN A 133 -10.68 -22.55 -7.07
N LEU A 134 -10.71 -21.57 -6.18
CA LEU A 134 -9.95 -21.58 -4.92
C LEU A 134 -10.87 -21.20 -3.76
N PRO A 135 -10.64 -21.76 -2.56
CA PRO A 135 -11.26 -21.24 -1.34
C PRO A 135 -10.84 -19.78 -1.11
N MET A 136 -11.72 -18.97 -0.53
CA MET A 136 -11.43 -17.56 -0.20
C MET A 136 -10.14 -17.44 0.63
N GLU A 137 -9.90 -18.34 1.58
CA GLU A 137 -8.67 -18.36 2.39
C GLU A 137 -7.41 -18.39 1.51
N ASP A 138 -7.38 -19.25 0.50
CA ASP A 138 -6.25 -19.38 -0.41
C ASP A 138 -6.13 -18.19 -1.37
N CYS A 139 -7.27 -17.60 -1.75
CA CYS A 139 -7.29 -16.33 -2.48
C CYS A 139 -6.65 -15.20 -1.68
N LEU A 140 -7.02 -15.03 -0.40
CA LEU A 140 -6.44 -14.00 0.47
C LEU A 140 -4.93 -14.20 0.68
N LYS A 141 -4.49 -15.45 0.90
CA LYS A 141 -3.05 -15.79 0.98
C LYS A 141 -2.32 -15.42 -0.32
N ALA A 142 -2.88 -15.76 -1.49
CA ALA A 142 -2.28 -15.44 -2.78
C ALA A 142 -2.16 -13.92 -3.01
N ILE A 143 -3.19 -13.16 -2.65
CA ILE A 143 -3.22 -11.69 -2.74
C ILE A 143 -2.18 -11.07 -1.80
N LEU A 144 -2.08 -11.52 -0.56
CA LEU A 144 -1.20 -10.90 0.45
C LEU A 144 0.26 -11.34 0.28
N ILE A 145 0.54 -12.60 -0.02
CA ILE A 145 1.89 -13.17 -0.10
C ILE A 145 2.56 -12.86 -1.44
N ARG A 146 1.85 -13.11 -2.56
CA ARG A 146 2.37 -12.97 -3.92
C ARG A 146 1.90 -11.71 -4.61
N SER A 147 0.93 -11.01 -4.02
CA SER A 147 0.30 -9.84 -4.65
C SER A 147 -0.43 -10.17 -5.96
N ALA A 148 -1.07 -11.35 -6.03
CA ALA A 148 -1.73 -11.88 -7.22
C ALA A 148 -2.84 -10.95 -7.73
N ASN A 149 -2.71 -10.45 -8.96
CA ASN A 149 -3.63 -9.49 -9.54
C ASN A 149 -4.90 -10.15 -10.05
N GLU A 150 -4.77 -11.29 -10.75
CA GLU A 150 -5.91 -12.08 -11.24
C GLU A 150 -6.78 -12.59 -10.09
N VAL A 151 -6.16 -13.00 -9.00
CA VAL A 151 -6.91 -13.45 -7.81
C VAL A 151 -7.68 -12.29 -7.18
N SER A 152 -7.10 -11.08 -7.17
CA SER A 152 -7.82 -9.88 -6.70
C SER A 152 -9.04 -9.56 -7.56
N PHE A 153 -8.95 -9.75 -8.89
CA PHE A 153 -10.10 -9.60 -9.78
C PHE A 153 -11.16 -10.67 -9.53
N GLY A 154 -10.78 -11.95 -9.39
CA GLY A 154 -11.72 -13.04 -9.10
C GLY A 154 -12.46 -12.84 -7.77
N VAL A 155 -11.76 -12.42 -6.72
CA VAL A 155 -12.37 -12.08 -5.41
C VAL A 155 -13.33 -10.89 -5.56
N ALA A 156 -12.96 -9.87 -6.33
CA ALA A 156 -13.82 -8.72 -6.59
C ALA A 156 -15.10 -9.11 -7.35
N GLU A 157 -15.00 -9.94 -8.38
CA GLU A 157 -16.17 -10.49 -9.10
C GLU A 157 -17.07 -11.32 -8.20
N HIS A 158 -16.47 -12.17 -7.35
CA HIS A 158 -17.21 -13.01 -6.42
C HIS A 158 -18.06 -12.17 -5.44
N ILE A 159 -17.50 -11.11 -4.88
CA ILE A 159 -18.17 -10.23 -3.91
C ILE A 159 -19.21 -9.33 -4.59
N ALA A 160 -18.88 -8.79 -5.76
CA ALA A 160 -19.76 -7.88 -6.47
C ALA A 160 -20.91 -8.61 -7.21
N GLY A 161 -20.76 -9.91 -7.47
CA GLY A 161 -21.76 -10.76 -8.12
C GLY A 161 -21.92 -10.52 -9.63
N ASP A 162 -21.02 -9.75 -10.25
CA ASP A 162 -21.05 -9.41 -11.69
C ASP A 162 -19.62 -9.32 -12.24
N SER A 163 -19.08 -8.13 -12.39
CA SER A 163 -17.72 -7.91 -12.88
C SER A 163 -16.84 -7.30 -11.80
N TRP A 164 -15.52 -7.41 -11.95
CA TRP A 164 -14.61 -6.82 -10.98
C TRP A 164 -14.72 -5.28 -10.89
N GLU A 165 -15.17 -4.60 -11.96
CA GLU A 165 -15.41 -3.15 -11.94
C GLU A 165 -16.56 -2.77 -11.00
N ALA A 166 -17.56 -3.64 -10.83
CA ALA A 166 -18.66 -3.43 -9.90
C ALA A 166 -18.21 -3.43 -8.43
N PHE A 167 -16.99 -3.86 -8.14
CA PHE A 167 -16.40 -3.83 -6.82
C PHE A 167 -15.90 -2.43 -6.39
N ALA A 168 -15.59 -1.54 -7.34
CA ALA A 168 -15.07 -0.20 -7.03
C ALA A 168 -16.01 0.65 -6.16
N PRO A 169 -17.34 0.72 -6.39
CA PRO A 169 -18.26 1.38 -5.47
C PRO A 169 -18.21 0.83 -4.05
N ILE A 170 -18.11 -0.50 -3.89
CA ILE A 170 -18.02 -1.16 -2.58
C ILE A 170 -16.73 -0.75 -1.85
N MET A 171 -15.60 -0.68 -2.58
CA MET A 171 -14.34 -0.20 -2.02
C MET A 171 -14.43 1.24 -1.53
N ASN A 172 -15.01 2.13 -2.34
CA ASN A 172 -15.12 3.55 -2.00
C ASN A 172 -16.10 3.81 -0.85
N GLU A 173 -17.20 3.08 -0.78
CA GLU A 173 -18.12 3.12 0.35
C GLU A 173 -17.40 2.71 1.64
N ARG A 174 -16.72 1.55 1.62
CA ARG A 174 -15.99 1.07 2.79
C ARG A 174 -14.85 2.00 3.21
N ALA A 175 -14.10 2.55 2.26
CA ALA A 175 -13.07 3.55 2.54
C ALA A 175 -13.67 4.78 3.24
N LYS A 176 -14.83 5.27 2.79
CA LYS A 176 -15.53 6.39 3.43
C LYS A 176 -15.97 6.07 4.85
N GLU A 177 -16.52 4.87 5.10
CA GLU A 177 -16.90 4.41 6.44
C GLU A 177 -15.69 4.35 7.39
N LEU A 178 -14.50 4.00 6.86
CA LEU A 178 -13.25 3.99 7.61
C LEU A 178 -12.65 5.39 7.85
N GLY A 179 -13.32 6.46 7.37
CA GLY A 179 -12.86 7.83 7.57
C GLY A 179 -11.87 8.34 6.53
N CYS A 180 -11.75 7.68 5.37
CA CYS A 180 -10.93 8.17 4.27
C CYS A 180 -11.51 9.45 3.66
N LEU A 181 -10.65 10.45 3.41
CA LEU A 181 -11.07 11.79 2.98
C LEU A 181 -10.80 12.05 1.49
N ASN A 182 -9.76 11.44 0.92
CA ASN A 182 -9.19 11.83 -0.36
C ASN A 182 -8.91 10.64 -1.30
N SER A 183 -9.53 9.49 -1.05
CA SER A 183 -9.34 8.27 -1.84
C SER A 183 -10.39 8.10 -2.92
N ASN A 184 -9.98 7.49 -4.03
CA ASN A 184 -10.85 6.96 -5.06
C ASN A 184 -10.24 5.65 -5.61
N PHE A 185 -10.86 4.52 -5.33
CA PHE A 185 -10.45 3.20 -5.80
C PHE A 185 -11.27 2.82 -7.03
N VAL A 186 -10.60 2.41 -8.11
CA VAL A 186 -11.26 2.03 -9.38
C VAL A 186 -11.01 0.58 -9.78
N ASN A 187 -10.09 -0.10 -9.09
CA ASN A 187 -9.83 -1.53 -9.27
C ASN A 187 -9.36 -2.19 -7.96
N PRO A 188 -9.48 -3.54 -7.81
CA PRO A 188 -9.18 -4.23 -6.56
C PRO A 188 -7.69 -4.49 -6.32
N ASN A 189 -6.80 -4.23 -7.28
CA ASN A 189 -5.41 -4.68 -7.23
C ASN A 189 -4.37 -3.56 -7.27
N GLY A 190 -4.78 -2.32 -7.59
CA GLY A 190 -3.90 -1.17 -7.67
C GLY A 190 -3.12 -1.07 -8.98
N LEU A 191 -3.56 -1.73 -10.04
CA LEU A 191 -3.02 -1.50 -11.38
C LEU A 191 -3.21 -0.05 -11.81
N PRO A 192 -2.33 0.49 -12.67
CA PRO A 192 -2.32 1.91 -13.00
C PRO A 192 -3.63 2.41 -13.60
N ASN A 193 -4.18 3.44 -13.00
CA ASN A 193 -5.29 4.24 -13.50
C ASN A 193 -5.16 5.65 -12.92
N GLU A 194 -5.38 6.69 -13.72
CA GLU A 194 -5.18 8.08 -13.31
C GLU A 194 -6.14 8.51 -12.18
N GLU A 195 -7.32 7.90 -12.10
CA GLU A 195 -8.31 8.16 -11.06
C GLU A 195 -8.12 7.30 -9.80
N HIS A 196 -7.22 6.27 -9.84
CA HIS A 196 -6.96 5.38 -8.72
C HIS A 196 -5.97 5.98 -7.75
N VAL A 197 -6.45 6.80 -6.82
CA VAL A 197 -5.63 7.60 -5.91
C VAL A 197 -6.05 7.45 -4.46
N THR A 198 -5.09 7.61 -3.57
CA THR A 198 -5.28 7.64 -2.10
C THR A 198 -4.22 8.52 -1.45
N THR A 199 -4.22 8.63 -0.12
CA THR A 199 -3.22 9.33 0.68
C THR A 199 -2.61 8.39 1.71
N VAL A 200 -1.46 8.75 2.30
CA VAL A 200 -0.89 7.95 3.40
C VAL A 200 -1.78 7.99 4.64
N TYR A 201 -2.51 9.09 4.87
CA TYR A 201 -3.52 9.20 5.91
C TYR A 201 -4.67 8.20 5.70
N ASP A 202 -5.28 8.19 4.52
CA ASP A 202 -6.40 7.31 4.21
C ASP A 202 -5.98 5.83 4.27
N MET A 203 -4.77 5.52 3.78
CA MET A 203 -4.25 4.15 3.88
C MET A 203 -3.89 3.75 5.31
N ALA A 204 -3.53 4.68 6.19
CA ALA A 204 -3.38 4.40 7.61
C ALA A 204 -4.74 4.10 8.26
N MET A 205 -5.81 4.82 7.89
CA MET A 205 -7.18 4.54 8.37
C MET A 205 -7.68 3.16 7.90
N ILE A 206 -7.45 2.80 6.63
CA ILE A 206 -7.73 1.44 6.13
C ILE A 206 -6.86 0.39 6.86
N GLY A 207 -5.60 0.72 7.11
CA GLY A 207 -4.66 -0.13 7.84
C GLY A 207 -5.12 -0.41 9.27
N ARG A 208 -5.76 0.53 9.97
CA ARG A 208 -6.32 0.31 11.30
C ARG A 208 -7.28 -0.87 11.29
N ALA A 209 -8.30 -0.84 10.45
CA ALA A 209 -9.26 -1.94 10.34
C ALA A 209 -8.63 -3.26 9.87
N PHE A 210 -7.68 -3.19 8.93
CA PHE A 210 -6.99 -4.39 8.44
C PHE A 210 -6.14 -5.07 9.52
N PHE A 211 -5.36 -4.30 10.28
CA PHE A 211 -4.45 -4.85 11.29
C PHE A 211 -5.13 -5.19 12.62
N GLU A 212 -6.41 -4.90 12.79
CA GLU A 212 -7.26 -5.48 13.85
C GLU A 212 -7.56 -6.95 13.61
N ASN A 213 -7.50 -7.42 12.35
CA ASN A 213 -7.79 -8.81 12.00
C ASN A 213 -6.56 -9.70 12.08
N ASP A 214 -6.48 -10.54 13.11
CA ASP A 214 -5.34 -11.44 13.35
C ASP A 214 -5.09 -12.42 12.21
N ILE A 215 -6.13 -12.91 11.52
CA ILE A 215 -6.00 -13.85 10.41
C ILE A 215 -5.29 -13.18 9.23
N LEU A 216 -5.72 -11.97 8.86
CA LEU A 216 -5.07 -11.20 7.80
C LEU A 216 -3.62 -10.86 8.17
N CYS A 217 -3.36 -10.47 9.42
CA CYS A 217 -2.01 -10.22 9.91
C CYS A 217 -1.11 -11.45 9.78
N GLN A 218 -1.59 -12.62 10.22
CA GLN A 218 -0.86 -13.89 10.11
C GLN A 218 -0.57 -14.24 8.65
N MET A 219 -1.54 -14.06 7.74
CA MET A 219 -1.33 -14.32 6.30
C MET A 219 -0.22 -13.44 5.71
N THR A 220 -0.11 -12.15 6.10
CA THR A 220 0.97 -11.28 5.59
C THR A 220 2.35 -11.73 6.03
N GLN A 221 2.47 -12.42 7.16
CA GLN A 221 3.75 -12.88 7.72
C GLN A 221 4.14 -14.30 7.27
N MET A 222 3.27 -15.02 6.57
CA MET A 222 3.58 -16.36 6.05
C MET A 222 4.78 -16.27 5.10
N LYS A 223 5.76 -17.18 5.26
CA LYS A 223 6.99 -17.17 4.44
C LYS A 223 6.76 -17.59 3.00
N GLN A 224 5.77 -18.44 2.78
CA GLN A 224 5.45 -19.04 1.49
C GLN A 224 3.95 -19.29 1.36
N LEU A 225 3.44 -19.15 0.15
CA LEU A 225 2.16 -19.70 -0.29
C LEU A 225 2.40 -21.12 -0.82
N HIS A 226 1.59 -22.06 -0.41
CA HIS A 226 1.56 -23.41 -0.98
C HIS A 226 0.11 -23.84 -1.19
N LEU A 227 -0.30 -23.93 -2.46
CA LEU A 227 -1.61 -24.43 -2.84
C LEU A 227 -1.46 -25.83 -3.44
N TYR A 228 -2.23 -26.78 -2.91
CA TYR A 228 -2.27 -28.14 -3.41
C TYR A 228 -3.23 -28.26 -4.58
N PRO A 229 -2.95 -29.17 -5.55
CA PRO A 229 -3.90 -29.44 -6.63
C PRO A 229 -5.24 -29.92 -6.09
N THR A 230 -6.32 -29.43 -6.69
CA THR A 230 -7.71 -29.87 -6.49
C THR A 230 -8.31 -30.38 -7.79
N ASP A 231 -9.55 -30.85 -7.77
CA ASP A 231 -10.27 -31.25 -9.00
C ASP A 231 -10.58 -30.05 -9.90
N THR A 232 -10.65 -28.85 -9.33
CA THR A 232 -10.99 -27.60 -10.03
C THR A 232 -9.79 -26.65 -10.22
N GLN A 233 -8.64 -26.95 -9.60
CA GLN A 233 -7.37 -26.25 -9.78
C GLN A 233 -6.24 -27.30 -9.78
N PRO A 234 -5.79 -27.79 -10.96
CA PRO A 234 -4.96 -28.99 -11.08
C PRO A 234 -3.47 -28.74 -10.85
N HIS A 235 -3.05 -27.50 -10.56
CA HIS A 235 -1.64 -27.13 -10.43
C HIS A 235 -1.19 -27.04 -8.97
N GLU A 236 -0.01 -27.54 -8.67
CA GLU A 236 0.66 -27.29 -7.38
C GLU A 236 1.41 -25.95 -7.46
N ILE A 237 1.01 -24.96 -6.64
CA ILE A 237 1.55 -23.61 -6.66
C ILE A 237 2.41 -23.37 -5.42
N TRP A 238 3.66 -22.96 -5.66
CA TRP A 238 4.61 -22.56 -4.63
C TRP A 238 5.12 -21.15 -4.91
N GLU A 239 4.84 -20.20 -3.99
CA GLU A 239 5.30 -18.83 -4.11
C GLU A 239 5.93 -18.33 -2.81
N ASN A 240 7.06 -17.63 -2.92
CA ASN A 240 7.71 -17.00 -1.76
C ASN A 240 7.05 -15.65 -1.46
N ASN A 241 6.93 -15.36 -0.17
CA ASN A 241 6.50 -14.04 0.26
C ASN A 241 7.52 -12.96 -0.19
N MET A 242 6.99 -11.92 -0.80
CA MET A 242 7.77 -10.80 -1.35
C MET A 242 8.12 -9.74 -0.29
N MET A 243 7.45 -9.75 0.87
CA MET A 243 7.66 -8.77 1.95
C MET A 243 9.02 -8.97 2.60
N LEU A 244 9.81 -7.90 2.74
CA LEU A 244 11.16 -7.98 3.30
C LEU A 244 11.23 -7.64 4.79
N LEU A 245 10.14 -7.14 5.40
CA LEU A 245 10.06 -6.87 6.84
C LEU A 245 9.76 -8.13 7.68
N ILE A 246 9.26 -9.20 7.06
CA ILE A 246 8.88 -10.43 7.79
C ILE A 246 10.10 -11.18 8.34
N PRO A 247 9.93 -11.98 9.42
CA PRO A 247 11.03 -12.69 10.05
C PRO A 247 11.86 -13.54 9.10
N GLY A 248 13.18 -13.35 9.14
CA GLY A 248 14.16 -14.08 8.32
C GLY A 248 14.42 -13.49 6.94
N LYS A 249 13.88 -12.33 6.63
CA LYS A 249 14.21 -11.54 5.44
C LYS A 249 15.20 -10.41 5.75
N GLN A 250 15.64 -9.68 4.73
CA GLN A 250 16.74 -8.71 4.80
C GLN A 250 16.45 -7.54 5.76
N TYR A 251 15.22 -7.04 5.80
CA TYR A 251 14.78 -5.92 6.63
C TYR A 251 13.86 -6.39 7.76
N ALA A 252 14.02 -7.66 8.22
CA ALA A 252 13.18 -8.21 9.27
C ALA A 252 13.09 -7.27 10.47
N TYR A 253 11.85 -6.93 10.88
CA TYR A 253 11.58 -6.05 12.00
C TYR A 253 10.93 -6.82 13.15
N GLU A 254 11.50 -6.70 14.35
CA GLU A 254 10.97 -7.32 15.55
C GLU A 254 9.70 -6.62 16.00
N GLY A 255 8.64 -7.40 16.27
CA GLY A 255 7.31 -6.86 16.60
C GLY A 255 6.44 -6.55 15.38
N LEU A 256 6.88 -6.91 14.15
CA LEU A 256 6.04 -6.75 12.97
C LEU A 256 4.72 -7.52 13.13
N VAL A 257 3.59 -6.82 12.99
CA VAL A 257 2.22 -7.38 12.97
C VAL A 257 1.82 -7.77 11.55
N GLY A 258 2.18 -6.96 10.57
CA GLY A 258 1.92 -7.24 9.17
C GLY A 258 2.41 -6.13 8.24
N CYS A 259 2.46 -6.43 6.94
CA CYS A 259 2.83 -5.41 5.94
C CYS A 259 2.37 -5.77 4.53
N LYS A 260 2.27 -4.76 3.66
CA LYS A 260 2.00 -4.91 2.23
C LYS A 260 2.75 -3.87 1.42
N THR A 261 3.51 -4.33 0.42
CA THR A 261 4.21 -3.47 -0.54
C THR A 261 3.36 -3.17 -1.77
N GLY A 262 3.66 -2.06 -2.43
CA GLY A 262 3.17 -1.71 -3.75
C GLY A 262 4.28 -1.07 -4.60
N TYR A 263 4.27 -1.34 -5.89
CA TYR A 263 5.17 -0.69 -6.84
C TYR A 263 4.52 -0.59 -8.22
N THR A 264 4.57 0.58 -8.80
CA THR A 264 4.44 0.86 -10.24
C THR A 264 5.40 1.98 -10.60
N ASN A 265 5.67 2.19 -11.89
CA ASN A 265 6.54 3.29 -12.29
C ASN A 265 6.00 4.67 -11.85
N ALA A 266 4.69 4.86 -11.80
CA ALA A 266 4.05 6.09 -11.37
C ALA A 266 3.99 6.23 -9.84
N ALA A 267 3.66 5.14 -9.14
CA ALA A 267 3.56 5.11 -7.68
C ALA A 267 4.92 5.11 -6.99
N ARG A 268 5.98 4.64 -7.65
CA ARG A 268 7.26 4.28 -7.05
C ARG A 268 7.05 3.23 -5.95
N SER A 269 7.89 3.18 -4.93
CA SER A 269 7.75 2.23 -3.83
C SER A 269 6.76 2.74 -2.79
N CYS A 270 5.79 1.89 -2.44
CA CYS A 270 4.80 2.12 -1.41
C CYS A 270 4.86 0.98 -0.38
N LEU A 271 4.68 1.29 0.90
CA LEU A 271 4.64 0.30 1.96
C LEU A 271 3.63 0.73 3.03
N VAL A 272 2.74 -0.19 3.39
CA VAL A 272 1.85 -0.10 4.55
C VAL A 272 2.27 -1.19 5.52
N SER A 273 2.50 -0.86 6.77
CA SER A 273 2.99 -1.79 7.78
C SER A 273 2.48 -1.46 9.16
N CYS A 274 2.40 -2.48 10.02
CA CYS A 274 2.04 -2.35 11.42
C CYS A 274 3.04 -3.13 12.27
N ALA A 275 3.42 -2.53 13.40
CA ALA A 275 4.28 -3.17 14.39
C ALA A 275 3.77 -2.89 15.80
N GLU A 276 4.05 -3.81 16.72
CA GLU A 276 3.68 -3.69 18.12
C GLU A 276 4.90 -3.89 19.03
N ARG A 277 5.01 -3.05 20.06
CA ARG A 277 6.04 -3.15 21.09
C ARG A 277 5.49 -2.61 22.41
N ASN A 278 5.61 -3.41 23.48
CA ASN A 278 5.16 -3.04 24.84
C ASN A 278 3.70 -2.56 24.90
N GLY A 279 2.81 -3.19 24.13
CA GLY A 279 1.38 -2.84 24.08
C GLY A 279 1.05 -1.55 23.32
N MET A 280 2.02 -0.92 22.65
CA MET A 280 1.80 0.14 21.69
C MET A 280 1.81 -0.46 20.28
N LYS A 281 0.75 -0.25 19.50
CA LYS A 281 0.59 -0.77 18.14
C LYS A 281 0.60 0.40 17.16
N LEU A 282 1.57 0.45 16.27
CA LEU A 282 1.80 1.57 15.37
C LEU A 282 1.63 1.15 13.90
N ILE A 283 0.97 1.99 13.12
CA ILE A 283 0.84 1.87 11.67
C ILE A 283 1.77 2.88 11.01
N CYS A 284 2.58 2.41 10.09
CA CYS A 284 3.44 3.23 9.26
C CYS A 284 3.05 3.07 7.79
N VAL A 285 2.83 4.20 7.10
CA VAL A 285 2.62 4.23 5.65
C VAL A 285 3.61 5.18 5.01
N VAL A 286 4.35 4.69 4.02
CA VAL A 286 5.28 5.47 3.21
C VAL A 286 4.95 5.31 1.75
N PHE A 287 4.82 6.43 1.02
CA PHE A 287 4.45 6.46 -0.40
C PHE A 287 5.43 7.25 -1.23
N LYS A 288 5.56 6.82 -2.49
CA LYS A 288 6.39 7.44 -3.51
C LYS A 288 7.86 7.54 -3.08
N ASP A 289 8.33 6.44 -2.51
CA ASP A 289 9.70 6.22 -2.09
C ASP A 289 10.51 5.51 -3.18
N GLU A 290 11.81 5.39 -3.01
CA GLU A 290 12.69 4.62 -3.88
C GLU A 290 13.15 3.34 -3.18
N SER A 291 13.13 2.21 -3.89
CA SER A 291 13.61 0.95 -3.30
C SER A 291 15.15 0.97 -3.12
N PRO A 292 15.67 0.55 -1.95
CA PRO A 292 14.99 -0.14 -0.84
C PRO A 292 14.56 0.77 0.33
N TYR A 293 14.61 2.10 0.18
CA TYR A 293 14.42 3.07 1.27
C TYR A 293 13.04 2.95 1.96
N GLN A 294 11.99 2.49 1.28
CA GLN A 294 10.69 2.27 1.93
C GLN A 294 10.77 1.36 3.17
N TYR A 295 11.73 0.45 3.23
CA TYR A 295 11.95 -0.40 4.41
C TYR A 295 12.75 0.33 5.49
N GLU A 296 13.77 1.08 5.09
CA GLU A 296 14.64 1.85 5.99
C GLU A 296 13.85 2.98 6.66
N ASP A 297 13.05 3.71 5.89
CA ASP A 297 12.17 4.77 6.37
C ASP A 297 11.11 4.22 7.34
N THR A 298 10.48 3.09 7.01
CA THR A 298 9.51 2.42 7.88
C THR A 298 10.14 2.02 9.22
N ILE A 299 11.33 1.42 9.20
CA ILE A 299 12.04 1.03 10.42
C ILE A 299 12.39 2.27 11.25
N ALA A 300 12.90 3.33 10.61
CA ALA A 300 13.24 4.57 11.30
C ALA A 300 12.02 5.22 11.97
N LEU A 301 10.85 5.18 11.29
CA LEU A 301 9.61 5.70 11.84
C LEU A 301 9.07 4.85 13.00
N PHE A 302 9.13 3.52 12.93
CA PHE A 302 8.76 2.68 14.06
C PHE A 302 9.67 2.91 15.27
N GLU A 303 11.00 2.97 15.06
CA GLU A 303 11.94 3.28 16.14
C GLU A 303 11.70 4.69 16.70
N TYR A 304 11.36 5.67 15.87
CA TYR A 304 10.98 6.99 16.34
C TYR A 304 9.75 6.94 17.24
N GLY A 305 8.69 6.25 16.85
CA GLY A 305 7.47 6.11 17.65
C GLY A 305 7.73 5.42 18.98
N PHE A 306 8.28 4.21 18.95
CA PHE A 306 8.50 3.42 20.17
C PHE A 306 9.54 4.01 21.14
N ASN A 307 10.50 4.79 20.64
CA ASN A 307 11.54 5.37 21.50
C ASN A 307 11.16 6.73 22.10
N ASN A 308 10.20 7.46 21.51
CA ASN A 308 9.90 8.82 21.91
C ASN A 308 8.52 9.02 22.56
N PHE A 309 7.65 8.03 22.53
CA PHE A 309 6.28 8.18 23.03
C PHE A 309 5.92 7.06 24.02
N ASP A 310 5.02 7.39 24.94
CA ASP A 310 4.44 6.46 25.91
C ASP A 310 2.90 6.60 25.94
N LYS A 311 2.22 5.51 26.30
CA LYS A 311 0.78 5.44 26.55
C LYS A 311 0.50 5.87 27.99
N HIS A 312 -0.49 6.73 28.18
CA HIS A 312 -1.00 7.13 29.47
C HIS A 312 -2.49 6.79 29.56
N ASN A 313 -2.86 5.84 30.43
CA ASN A 313 -4.27 5.50 30.65
C ASN A 313 -5.04 6.73 31.17
N ILE A 314 -6.22 6.99 30.59
CA ILE A 314 -7.00 8.18 30.93
C ILE A 314 -7.69 7.99 32.28
N ALA A 315 -8.33 6.84 32.52
CA ALA A 315 -9.05 6.61 33.77
C ALA A 315 -8.16 6.70 35.01
N ASP A 316 -6.86 6.28 34.90
CA ASP A 316 -5.89 6.34 36.01
C ASP A 316 -5.38 7.76 36.30
N ASN A 317 -5.34 8.63 35.28
CA ASN A 317 -4.67 9.94 35.36
C ASN A 317 -5.64 11.13 35.34
N GLU A 318 -6.88 10.97 34.85
CA GLU A 318 -7.87 12.04 34.76
C GLU A 318 -8.51 12.32 36.11
N THR A 319 -8.41 13.56 36.58
CA THR A 319 -8.93 13.97 37.88
C THR A 319 -10.16 14.86 37.79
N LYS A 320 -10.35 15.56 36.66
CA LYS A 320 -11.42 16.53 36.47
C LYS A 320 -12.71 15.88 35.99
N TYR A 321 -12.60 14.90 35.11
CA TYR A 321 -13.74 14.22 34.50
C TYR A 321 -13.94 12.79 35.02
N ASN A 322 -13.10 12.33 35.95
CA ASN A 322 -13.27 11.02 36.59
C ASN A 322 -14.33 11.09 37.70
N LEU A 323 -15.55 10.71 37.34
CA LEU A 323 -16.71 10.73 38.26
C LEU A 323 -16.73 9.53 39.20
N SER A 324 -15.94 8.50 38.99
CA SER A 324 -15.87 7.28 39.81
C SER A 324 -15.15 7.51 41.16
N THR A 325 -14.35 8.56 41.31
CA THR A 325 -13.60 8.86 42.53
C THR A 325 -14.36 9.67 43.59
N GLY A 326 -15.66 9.63 43.57
CA GLY A 326 -16.51 9.96 44.73
C GLY A 326 -16.45 11.38 45.35
N ASN A 327 -15.80 12.37 44.71
CA ASN A 327 -15.58 13.69 45.29
C ASN A 327 -16.43 14.84 44.71
N SER A 328 -17.30 14.59 43.75
CA SER A 328 -17.98 15.69 43.04
C SER A 328 -19.39 16.08 43.60
N TYR A 329 -20.03 15.29 44.49
CA TYR A 329 -21.26 15.70 45.15
C TYR A 329 -21.39 15.04 46.53
N SER A 330 -20.53 15.43 47.47
CA SER A 330 -20.80 15.17 48.90
C SER A 330 -21.78 16.21 49.42
N GLY A 331 -23.02 16.13 48.98
CA GLY A 331 -24.15 16.66 49.69
C GLY A 331 -24.54 15.61 50.72
N SER A 332 -24.20 15.88 51.98
CA SER A 332 -24.57 15.11 53.16
C SER A 332 -26.02 14.63 53.12
N ASN A 333 -26.23 13.34 52.80
CA ASN A 333 -27.29 12.47 53.25
C ASN A 333 -27.30 11.18 52.40
N ASP A 334 -26.34 10.27 52.69
CA ASP A 334 -26.41 8.87 52.27
C ASP A 334 -27.57 8.18 53.01
N ILE A 335 -28.78 8.26 52.45
CA ILE A 335 -29.92 7.47 52.90
C ILE A 335 -30.06 6.14 52.12
N PHE A 336 -29.38 6.02 50.99
CA PHE A 336 -29.30 4.80 50.16
C PHE A 336 -27.84 4.47 49.90
N GLY A 337 -27.38 3.36 50.47
CA GLY A 337 -25.99 2.89 50.41
C GLY A 337 -25.39 2.95 49.00
N SER A 338 -24.09 3.24 48.94
CA SER A 338 -23.15 3.30 47.79
C SER A 338 -23.83 3.28 46.41
N SER A 339 -24.27 4.43 45.93
CA SER A 339 -24.68 4.60 44.54
C SER A 339 -23.41 4.50 43.67
N GLU A 340 -23.31 3.48 42.88
CA GLU A 340 -22.31 3.42 41.79
C GLU A 340 -22.49 4.66 40.91
N SER A 341 -21.40 5.23 40.43
CA SER A 341 -21.45 6.36 39.52
C SER A 341 -22.23 5.98 38.26
N LEU A 342 -23.20 6.80 37.86
CA LEU A 342 -23.98 6.59 36.63
C LEU A 342 -23.14 6.77 35.35
N LEU A 343 -21.98 7.39 35.47
CA LEU A 343 -21.08 7.71 34.38
C LEU A 343 -19.66 7.27 34.74
N ALA A 344 -18.95 6.64 33.82
CA ALA A 344 -17.57 6.26 33.98
C ALA A 344 -16.75 6.54 32.70
N LEU A 345 -15.47 6.81 32.87
CA LEU A 345 -14.51 6.80 31.79
C LEU A 345 -14.24 5.35 31.39
N ASN A 346 -14.11 5.11 30.11
CA ASN A 346 -13.69 3.79 29.61
C ASN A 346 -12.27 3.49 30.09
N GLU A 347 -12.09 2.39 30.81
CA GLU A 347 -10.80 1.96 31.39
C GLU A 347 -9.74 1.63 30.33
N ALA A 348 -10.15 1.31 29.10
CA ALA A 348 -9.25 0.99 28.01
C ALA A 348 -8.67 2.23 27.31
N ASP A 349 -9.29 3.41 27.49
CA ASP A 349 -8.89 4.61 26.77
C ASP A 349 -7.59 5.19 27.30
N TYR A 350 -6.75 5.68 26.37
CA TYR A 350 -5.45 6.25 26.67
C TYR A 350 -5.09 7.40 25.73
N ILE A 351 -4.17 8.24 26.18
CA ILE A 351 -3.50 9.21 25.32
C ILE A 351 -2.04 8.81 25.08
N ILE A 352 -1.48 9.31 23.97
CA ILE A 352 -0.07 9.12 23.65
C ILE A 352 0.66 10.46 23.78
N LEU A 353 1.64 10.50 24.64
CA LEU A 353 2.46 11.68 24.86
C LEU A 353 3.93 11.43 24.57
N PRO A 354 4.70 12.50 24.23
CA PRO A 354 6.16 12.43 24.31
C PRO A 354 6.61 11.96 25.70
N LYS A 355 7.64 11.10 25.75
CA LYS A 355 8.16 10.52 27.02
C LYS A 355 8.54 11.53 28.12
N ASN A 356 8.86 12.74 27.72
CA ASN A 356 9.22 13.82 28.62
C ASN A 356 8.04 14.72 29.01
N ALA A 357 6.81 14.42 28.52
CA ALA A 357 5.60 15.14 28.86
C ALA A 357 4.81 14.42 29.97
N ALA A 358 4.18 15.17 30.87
CA ALA A 358 3.29 14.63 31.89
C ALA A 358 1.84 14.67 31.39
N PHE A 359 0.99 13.73 31.85
CA PHE A 359 -0.44 13.70 31.52
C PHE A 359 -1.13 15.04 31.80
N ALA A 360 -0.78 15.70 32.90
CA ALA A 360 -1.35 16.99 33.31
C ALA A 360 -1.02 18.15 32.34
N GLU A 361 -0.09 17.99 31.41
CA GLU A 361 0.19 18.98 30.36
C GLU A 361 -0.77 18.86 29.16
N ALA A 362 -1.50 17.76 29.05
CA ALA A 362 -2.57 17.61 28.07
C ALA A 362 -3.84 18.32 28.53
N THR A 363 -4.55 18.95 27.61
CA THR A 363 -5.82 19.65 27.88
C THR A 363 -6.98 18.88 27.27
N ALA A 364 -7.99 18.56 28.09
CA ALA A 364 -9.21 17.89 27.63
C ALA A 364 -10.30 18.91 27.29
N THR A 365 -10.99 18.64 26.16
CA THR A 365 -12.23 19.32 25.78
C THR A 365 -13.33 18.29 25.68
N ILE A 366 -14.52 18.60 26.24
CA ILE A 366 -15.68 17.73 26.22
C ILE A 366 -16.60 18.12 25.07
N SER A 367 -17.12 17.12 24.36
CA SER A 367 -18.17 17.25 23.36
C SER A 367 -19.33 16.30 23.68
N TYR A 368 -20.55 16.77 23.41
CA TYR A 368 -21.78 15.99 23.55
C TYR A 368 -22.41 15.67 22.18
N GLU A 369 -21.72 16.02 21.09
CA GLU A 369 -22.17 15.77 19.73
C GLU A 369 -21.72 14.38 19.26
N GLY A 370 -22.61 13.65 18.59
CA GLY A 370 -22.30 12.37 17.95
C GLY A 370 -22.14 11.18 18.89
N THR A 371 -22.58 11.31 20.15
CA THR A 371 -22.52 10.22 21.12
C THR A 371 -23.53 9.12 20.80
N GLY A 372 -23.08 7.86 20.92
CA GLY A 372 -23.93 6.68 20.76
C GLY A 372 -24.91 6.50 21.91
N LYS A 373 -25.82 5.53 21.84
CA LYS A 373 -26.81 5.26 22.92
C LYS A 373 -26.22 4.97 24.31
N LYS A 374 -24.95 4.50 24.35
CA LYS A 374 -24.22 4.19 25.61
C LYS A 374 -23.23 5.27 26.01
N GLU A 375 -22.85 6.16 25.11
CA GLU A 375 -21.87 7.20 25.31
C GLU A 375 -22.56 8.52 25.69
N ALA A 376 -22.22 9.05 26.84
CA ALA A 376 -22.79 10.30 27.35
C ALA A 376 -22.04 11.54 26.82
N ALA A 377 -20.73 11.43 26.66
CA ALA A 377 -19.86 12.50 26.16
C ALA A 377 -18.55 11.94 25.64
N LYS A 378 -17.88 12.72 24.83
CA LYS A 378 -16.54 12.43 24.29
C LYS A 378 -15.56 13.48 24.80
N LEU A 379 -14.41 13.02 25.30
CA LEU A 379 -13.27 13.86 25.66
C LEU A 379 -12.23 13.77 24.55
N THR A 380 -11.77 14.92 24.06
CA THR A 380 -10.63 15.00 23.13
C THR A 380 -9.46 15.67 23.86
N TYR A 381 -8.34 14.98 23.92
CA TYR A 381 -7.12 15.45 24.57
C TYR A 381 -6.16 16.06 23.55
N LYS A 382 -5.60 17.23 23.92
CA LYS A 382 -4.58 17.91 23.12
C LYS A 382 -3.33 18.19 23.96
N TYR A 383 -2.19 17.90 23.37
CA TYR A 383 -0.90 18.37 23.86
C TYR A 383 -0.44 19.51 22.97
N TYR A 384 -0.60 20.74 23.46
CA TYR A 384 -0.53 21.97 22.65
C TYR A 384 -1.49 21.90 21.46
N ASP A 385 -0.96 21.83 20.22
CA ASP A 385 -1.77 21.81 18.99
C ASP A 385 -2.07 20.38 18.49
N ALA A 386 -1.37 19.36 19.00
CA ALA A 386 -1.53 17.97 18.60
C ALA A 386 -2.68 17.30 19.36
N VAL A 387 -3.57 16.59 18.65
CA VAL A 387 -4.51 15.65 19.25
C VAL A 387 -3.73 14.43 19.67
N VAL A 388 -3.83 14.05 20.96
CA VAL A 388 -3.04 12.96 21.56
C VAL A 388 -3.87 11.78 22.04
N GLY A 389 -5.20 11.86 21.92
CA GLY A 389 -6.14 10.78 22.21
C GLY A 389 -7.53 11.30 22.51
N GLU A 390 -8.44 10.36 22.63
CA GLU A 390 -9.86 10.60 22.96
C GLU A 390 -10.31 9.59 24.01
N ALA A 391 -11.35 9.92 24.76
CA ALA A 391 -12.02 9.00 25.67
C ALA A 391 -13.51 9.16 25.60
N SER A 392 -14.25 8.07 25.79
CA SER A 392 -15.68 8.10 26.01
C SER A 392 -16.01 8.21 27.52
N ILE A 393 -17.07 8.95 27.81
CA ILE A 393 -17.74 8.90 29.10
C ILE A 393 -19.02 8.10 28.90
N ASP A 394 -19.07 6.90 29.47
CA ASP A 394 -20.15 5.95 29.24
C ASP A 394 -21.13 5.88 30.39
N PHE A 395 -22.40 5.55 30.11
CA PHE A 395 -23.39 5.22 31.12
C PHE A 395 -23.12 3.84 31.71
N THR A 396 -22.91 3.74 33.02
CA THR A 396 -22.63 2.48 33.74
C THR A 396 -23.86 1.58 33.91
N MET A 397 -25.09 2.12 33.75
CA MET A 397 -26.36 1.39 33.92
C MET A 397 -26.97 0.92 32.58
N ALA A 398 -26.18 0.59 31.58
CA ALA A 398 -26.69 0.10 30.30
C ALA A 398 -26.66 -1.44 30.20
N ASP A 399 -27.10 -2.16 31.24
CA ASP A 399 -27.43 -3.59 31.12
C ASP A 399 -28.86 -3.75 30.59
N ASP A 400 -28.96 -4.28 29.44
CA ASP A 400 -29.94 -5.06 28.62
C ASP A 400 -31.44 -5.05 28.92
N GLU A 401 -31.99 -4.11 29.69
CA GLU A 401 -33.46 -3.92 29.77
C GLU A 401 -33.83 -2.50 29.28
N GLY A 402 -34.43 -2.47 28.07
CA GLY A 402 -34.79 -1.26 27.34
C GLY A 402 -35.55 -0.23 28.15
N TYR A 403 -34.85 0.80 28.58
CA TYR A 403 -35.43 2.09 28.83
C TYR A 403 -35.18 3.00 27.64
N ASP A 404 -36.18 3.08 26.75
CA ASP A 404 -36.28 4.16 25.78
C ASP A 404 -36.47 5.47 26.56
N PHE A 405 -35.38 6.23 26.70
CA PHE A 405 -35.49 7.61 27.18
C PHE A 405 -35.96 8.44 25.97
N GLU A 406 -37.29 8.49 25.76
CA GLU A 406 -37.86 9.50 24.88
C GLU A 406 -37.57 10.86 25.50
N MET A 407 -36.64 11.59 24.90
CA MET A 407 -36.53 13.03 25.16
C MET A 407 -37.87 13.65 24.78
N ALA A 408 -38.59 14.11 25.78
CA ALA A 408 -39.84 14.85 25.58
C ALA A 408 -39.52 16.09 24.75
N ASP A 409 -39.94 16.08 23.49
CA ASP A 409 -40.04 17.27 22.66
C ASP A 409 -40.99 18.25 23.37
N GLY A 410 -40.43 19.25 24.02
CA GLY A 410 -41.19 20.34 24.59
C GLY A 410 -41.70 21.22 23.46
N ASP A 411 -42.92 20.95 23.03
CA ASP A 411 -43.72 21.88 22.23
C ASP A 411 -43.95 23.16 23.03
N GLY A 412 -43.13 24.15 22.75
CA GLY A 412 -43.32 25.53 23.19
C GLY A 412 -43.63 26.38 21.96
N GLU A 413 -44.92 26.47 21.63
CA GLU A 413 -45.42 27.53 20.75
C GLU A 413 -45.08 28.91 21.37
N THR A 414 -44.32 29.73 20.67
CA THR A 414 -44.40 31.19 20.80
C THR A 414 -44.34 31.85 19.43
N ASP A 415 -45.38 32.55 19.25
CA ASP A 415 -45.88 33.39 18.18
C ASP A 415 -44.88 34.44 17.65
N SER A 416 -44.94 34.58 16.35
CA SER A 416 -44.67 35.71 15.44
C SER A 416 -43.87 36.91 15.90
N SER A 417 -42.84 37.26 15.12
CA SER A 417 -42.89 38.53 14.35
C SER A 417 -41.72 38.57 13.34
N ALA A 418 -42.07 38.88 12.11
CA ALA A 418 -41.20 39.13 10.98
C ALA A 418 -40.33 40.35 11.23
N ASP A 419 -39.05 40.23 10.91
CA ASP A 419 -38.26 41.35 10.41
C ASP A 419 -37.29 40.88 9.32
N THR A 420 -37.58 41.38 8.14
CA THR A 420 -36.81 41.35 6.93
C THR A 420 -35.48 42.11 7.09
N VAL A 421 -34.37 41.46 7.04
CA VAL A 421 -33.06 42.10 6.80
C VAL A 421 -32.44 41.55 5.55
N SER A 422 -32.24 42.49 4.64
CA SER A 422 -31.67 42.43 3.31
C SER A 422 -30.26 41.76 3.24
N LYS A 423 -30.06 40.95 2.20
CA LYS A 423 -28.77 40.48 1.73
C LYS A 423 -27.84 41.63 1.36
N PRO A 424 -26.56 41.58 1.71
CA PRO A 424 -25.56 42.41 1.03
C PRO A 424 -25.16 41.77 -0.31
N GLN A 425 -25.16 42.58 -1.32
CA GLN A 425 -24.62 42.33 -2.67
C GLN A 425 -23.12 42.03 -2.57
N THR A 426 -22.69 40.95 -3.21
CA THR A 426 -21.28 40.67 -3.47
C THR A 426 -20.77 41.56 -4.61
N ASP A 427 -19.84 42.41 -4.28
CA ASP A 427 -19.05 43.20 -5.22
C ASP A 427 -18.04 42.29 -5.92
N THR A 428 -18.10 42.26 -7.24
CA THR A 428 -17.17 41.56 -8.12
C THR A 428 -15.90 42.39 -8.29
N THR A 429 -14.85 42.08 -7.55
CA THR A 429 -13.51 42.55 -7.87
C THR A 429 -12.88 41.65 -8.94
N LYS A 430 -12.59 42.29 -10.08
CA LYS A 430 -11.81 41.70 -11.17
C LYS A 430 -10.40 41.42 -10.70
N GLU A 431 -9.99 40.15 -10.75
CA GLU A 431 -8.58 39.75 -10.68
C GLU A 431 -7.90 40.14 -12.02
N GLU A 432 -6.97 41.05 -11.96
CA GLU A 432 -5.98 41.29 -13.00
C GLU A 432 -5.00 40.12 -13.05
N LYS A 433 -4.98 39.40 -14.19
CA LYS A 433 -3.97 38.42 -14.51
C LYS A 433 -2.63 39.09 -14.77
N GLU A 434 -1.67 38.90 -13.91
CA GLU A 434 -0.27 39.17 -14.21
C GLU A 434 0.24 38.26 -15.35
N PRO A 435 1.05 38.77 -16.28
CA PRO A 435 1.57 37.96 -17.38
C PRO A 435 2.66 37.03 -16.87
N SER A 436 2.45 35.71 -17.05
CA SER A 436 3.46 34.68 -16.78
C SER A 436 4.64 34.86 -17.73
N PHE A 437 5.78 35.30 -17.22
CA PHE A 437 7.06 35.26 -17.92
C PHE A 437 7.55 33.80 -18.01
N PHE A 438 7.51 33.25 -19.22
CA PHE A 438 8.14 32.00 -19.56
C PHE A 438 9.68 32.19 -19.54
N PHE A 439 10.34 31.73 -18.47
CA PHE A 439 11.78 31.56 -18.47
C PHE A 439 12.18 30.40 -19.37
N ILE A 440 12.55 30.71 -20.61
CA ILE A 440 13.09 29.73 -21.55
C ILE A 440 14.49 29.35 -21.07
N ASN A 441 14.65 28.11 -20.61
CA ASN A 441 15.94 27.59 -20.15
C ASN A 441 16.87 27.33 -21.36
N LEU A 442 17.68 28.32 -21.71
CA LEU A 442 18.63 28.26 -22.82
C LEU A 442 19.51 27.03 -22.83
N LYS A 443 19.86 26.49 -21.65
CA LYS A 443 20.65 25.26 -21.52
C LYS A 443 19.92 24.04 -22.12
N LYS A 444 18.60 23.91 -21.94
CA LYS A 444 17.78 22.84 -22.52
C LYS A 444 17.68 22.94 -24.04
N ILE A 445 17.66 24.17 -24.59
CA ILE A 445 17.64 24.40 -26.04
C ILE A 445 18.98 23.98 -26.66
N PHE A 446 20.11 24.29 -26.04
CA PHE A 446 21.42 23.87 -26.56
C PHE A 446 21.60 22.36 -26.51
N ILE A 447 21.12 21.68 -25.48
CA ILE A 447 21.13 20.22 -25.39
C ILE A 447 20.25 19.60 -26.49
N PHE A 448 19.05 20.13 -26.70
CA PHE A 448 18.15 19.65 -27.75
C PHE A 448 18.75 19.84 -29.15
N LEU A 449 19.34 21.01 -29.45
CA LEU A 449 20.03 21.27 -30.70
C LEU A 449 21.24 20.36 -30.92
N GLY A 450 21.97 20.04 -29.85
CA GLY A 450 23.08 19.08 -29.90
C GLY A 450 22.62 17.65 -30.24
N ILE A 451 21.51 17.22 -29.67
CA ILE A 451 20.91 15.90 -29.97
C ILE A 451 20.43 15.84 -31.42
N VAL A 452 19.75 16.89 -31.90
CA VAL A 452 19.27 16.96 -33.29
C VAL A 452 20.44 16.93 -34.28
N ALA A 453 21.52 17.68 -34.02
CA ALA A 453 22.72 17.67 -34.85
C ALA A 453 23.40 16.30 -34.86
N GLY A 454 23.47 15.61 -33.73
CA GLY A 454 23.95 14.24 -33.60
C GLY A 454 23.14 13.24 -34.42
N CYS A 455 21.83 13.31 -34.36
CA CYS A 455 20.91 12.46 -35.13
C CYS A 455 21.06 12.70 -36.65
N LEU A 456 21.20 13.97 -37.08
CA LEU A 456 21.43 14.30 -38.48
C LEU A 456 22.78 13.81 -39.00
N ALA A 457 23.85 13.84 -38.19
CA ALA A 457 25.14 13.29 -38.51
C ALA A 457 25.10 11.77 -38.68
N VAL A 458 24.39 11.05 -37.80
CA VAL A 458 24.19 9.58 -37.91
C VAL A 458 23.36 9.25 -39.15
N LEU A 459 22.30 10.01 -39.42
CA LEU A 459 21.50 9.83 -40.65
C LEU A 459 22.33 10.06 -41.90
N GLY A 460 23.19 11.10 -41.90
CA GLY A 460 24.14 11.37 -42.99
C GLY A 460 25.11 10.22 -43.25
N VAL A 461 25.66 9.62 -42.19
CA VAL A 461 26.54 8.42 -42.30
C VAL A 461 25.78 7.22 -42.86
N ILE A 462 24.52 7.01 -42.43
CA ILE A 462 23.68 5.92 -42.96
C ILE A 462 23.35 6.14 -44.42
N LEU A 463 23.04 7.37 -44.85
CA LEU A 463 22.75 7.70 -46.24
C LEU A 463 24.00 7.58 -47.12
N LEU A 464 25.18 7.99 -46.63
CA LEU A 464 26.46 7.78 -47.33
C LEU A 464 26.79 6.27 -47.48
N PHE A 465 26.48 5.48 -46.47
CA PHE A 465 26.66 4.03 -46.51
C PHE A 465 25.71 3.38 -47.52
N LEU A 466 24.44 3.78 -47.54
CA LEU A 466 23.43 3.30 -48.50
C LEU A 466 23.76 3.73 -49.94
N ARG A 467 24.31 4.94 -50.14
CA ARG A 467 24.72 5.46 -51.45
C ARG A 467 25.96 4.74 -52.02
N ASN A 468 26.89 4.30 -51.16
CA ASN A 468 28.12 3.59 -51.58
C ASN A 468 27.98 2.07 -51.63
N TYR A 469 26.85 1.52 -51.13
CA TYR A 469 26.59 0.09 -51.14
C TYR A 469 25.53 -0.24 -52.20
N GLN A 470 25.94 -0.56 -53.41
CA GLN A 470 25.06 -1.24 -54.38
C GLN A 470 24.80 -2.66 -53.87
N ILE A 471 23.66 -2.87 -53.22
CA ILE A 471 23.18 -4.19 -52.85
C ILE A 471 22.64 -4.86 -54.10
N ASN A 472 23.40 -5.83 -54.62
CA ASN A 472 22.99 -6.67 -55.73
C ASN A 472 22.01 -7.76 -55.20
N PRO A 473 20.71 -7.75 -55.56
CA PRO A 473 19.68 -8.58 -54.87
C PRO A 473 19.65 -10.07 -55.27
N SER A 474 20.58 -10.56 -56.08
CA SER A 474 20.40 -11.86 -56.76
C SER A 474 21.06 -13.09 -56.11
N ARG A 475 21.66 -13.01 -54.90
CA ARG A 475 22.32 -14.19 -54.30
C ARG A 475 22.03 -14.52 -52.83
N SER A 476 21.11 -13.84 -52.17
CA SER A 476 20.89 -13.97 -50.70
C SER A 476 19.67 -14.82 -50.27
N SER A 477 18.70 -15.06 -51.15
CA SER A 477 17.44 -15.69 -50.70
C SER A 477 17.48 -17.22 -50.62
N ARG A 478 18.40 -17.90 -51.37
CA ARG A 478 18.48 -19.37 -51.31
C ARG A 478 19.25 -19.89 -50.08
N ASP A 479 20.29 -19.19 -49.63
CA ASP A 479 21.09 -19.65 -48.47
C ASP A 479 20.42 -19.41 -47.11
N MET A 480 19.52 -18.45 -47.02
CA MET A 480 18.77 -18.18 -45.78
C MET A 480 17.69 -19.24 -45.50
N TRP A 481 17.09 -19.81 -46.53
CA TRP A 481 16.11 -20.89 -46.40
C TRP A 481 16.75 -22.23 -45.98
N VAL A 482 17.93 -22.51 -46.42
CA VAL A 482 18.69 -23.74 -46.07
C VAL A 482 19.18 -23.66 -44.62
N ARG A 483 19.61 -22.47 -44.14
CA ARG A 483 20.01 -22.28 -42.72
C ARG A 483 18.84 -22.34 -41.75
N LYS A 484 17.64 -21.81 -42.10
CA LYS A 484 16.43 -21.92 -41.28
C LYS A 484 15.93 -23.37 -41.16
N ARG A 485 16.07 -24.19 -42.16
CA ARG A 485 15.75 -25.63 -42.10
C ARG A 485 16.71 -26.41 -41.20
N ARG A 486 18.01 -26.11 -41.22
CA ARG A 486 19.01 -26.77 -40.35
C ARG A 486 18.86 -26.36 -38.88
N GLY A 487 18.50 -25.12 -38.58
CA GLY A 487 18.25 -24.64 -37.19
C GLY A 487 16.99 -25.26 -36.53
N ARG A 488 15.92 -25.51 -37.31
CA ARG A 488 14.71 -26.18 -36.80
C ARG A 488 14.95 -27.68 -36.53
N SER A 489 15.73 -28.37 -37.35
CA SER A 489 16.03 -29.79 -37.16
C SER A 489 16.88 -30.05 -35.91
N THR A 490 17.82 -29.17 -35.56
CA THR A 490 18.64 -29.31 -34.34
C THR A 490 17.89 -28.97 -33.05
N ARG A 491 16.89 -28.05 -33.10
CA ARG A 491 16.04 -27.73 -31.93
C ARG A 491 15.06 -28.85 -31.62
N TYR A 492 14.48 -29.49 -32.65
CA TYR A 492 13.59 -30.64 -32.51
C TYR A 492 14.34 -31.90 -31.99
N LYS A 493 15.59 -32.14 -32.42
CA LYS A 493 16.41 -33.22 -31.86
C LYS A 493 16.80 -32.99 -30.40
N ARG A 494 17.07 -31.75 -29.97
CA ARG A 494 17.40 -31.45 -28.56
C ARG A 494 16.18 -31.62 -27.64
N GLN A 495 14.98 -31.27 -28.05
CA GLN A 495 13.74 -31.50 -27.26
C GLN A 495 13.44 -32.99 -27.10
N ASN A 496 13.57 -33.80 -28.18
CA ASN A 496 13.32 -35.23 -28.09
C ASN A 496 14.35 -35.99 -27.23
N ILE A 497 15.62 -35.55 -27.21
CA ILE A 497 16.66 -36.11 -26.33
C ILE A 497 16.35 -35.79 -24.85
N SER A 498 15.82 -34.60 -24.55
CA SER A 498 15.41 -34.19 -23.19
C SER A 498 14.24 -35.01 -22.68
N ILE A 499 13.25 -35.29 -23.52
CA ILE A 499 12.05 -36.09 -23.17
C ILE A 499 12.46 -37.56 -22.96
N ASP A 500 13.33 -38.12 -23.79
CA ASP A 500 13.80 -39.50 -23.64
C ASP A 500 14.64 -39.71 -22.37
N LEU A 501 15.47 -38.73 -21.99
CA LEU A 501 16.20 -38.74 -20.71
C LEU A 501 15.28 -38.64 -19.48
N GLN A 502 14.21 -37.84 -19.54
CA GLN A 502 13.24 -37.77 -18.46
C GLN A 502 12.43 -39.07 -18.32
N GLN A 503 12.04 -39.70 -19.42
CA GLN A 503 11.35 -41.00 -19.39
C GLN A 503 12.24 -42.12 -18.83
N LYS A 504 13.50 -42.16 -19.19
CA LYS A 504 14.48 -43.14 -18.64
C LYS A 504 14.69 -42.94 -17.13
N ARG A 505 14.76 -41.68 -16.65
CA ARG A 505 14.82 -41.40 -15.19
C ARG A 505 13.57 -41.85 -14.45
N ARG A 506 12.38 -41.63 -15.00
CA ARG A 506 11.11 -42.09 -14.39
C ARG A 506 11.05 -43.60 -14.32
N GLN A 507 11.50 -44.35 -15.34
CA GLN A 507 11.57 -45.80 -15.33
C GLN A 507 12.55 -46.32 -14.26
N GLN A 508 13.74 -45.71 -14.15
CA GLN A 508 14.73 -46.09 -13.11
C GLN A 508 14.20 -45.90 -11.69
N ILE A 509 13.47 -44.81 -11.42
CA ILE A 509 12.84 -44.55 -10.12
C ILE A 509 11.73 -45.58 -9.83
N ALA A 510 10.92 -45.93 -10.83
CA ALA A 510 9.86 -46.94 -10.67
C ALA A 510 10.43 -48.32 -10.38
N ASP A 511 11.51 -48.70 -11.06
CA ASP A 511 12.19 -50.00 -10.83
C ASP A 511 12.91 -50.05 -9.47
N ALA A 512 13.48 -48.95 -9.02
CA ALA A 512 14.04 -48.85 -7.67
C ALA A 512 12.96 -48.99 -6.59
N LYS A 513 11.80 -48.37 -6.76
CA LYS A 513 10.64 -48.56 -5.84
C LYS A 513 10.10 -49.99 -5.86
N ARG A 514 10.08 -50.64 -7.02
CA ARG A 514 9.70 -52.06 -7.11
C ARG A 514 10.68 -53.01 -6.41
N ARG A 515 11.99 -52.74 -6.47
CA ARG A 515 13.02 -53.50 -5.75
C ARG A 515 12.91 -53.32 -4.23
N GLN A 516 12.67 -52.09 -3.75
CA GLN A 516 12.44 -51.84 -2.31
C GLN A 516 11.17 -52.52 -1.74
N ARG A 517 10.10 -52.61 -2.55
CA ARG A 517 8.88 -53.36 -2.14
C ARG A 517 9.09 -54.88 -2.09
N ARG A 518 10.01 -55.43 -2.91
CA ARG A 518 10.34 -56.85 -2.87
C ARG A 518 11.23 -57.23 -1.66
N THR A 519 12.12 -56.30 -1.23
CA THR A 519 12.95 -56.52 -0.02
C THR A 519 12.18 -56.34 1.31
N ARG A 520 11.04 -55.62 1.30
CA ARG A 520 10.16 -55.50 2.49
C ARG A 520 9.16 -56.65 2.64
N ARG A 521 9.06 -57.57 1.67
CA ARG A 521 8.18 -58.76 1.71
C ARG A 521 8.94 -60.08 1.91
N ARG A 522 10.23 -60.02 2.12
CA ARG A 522 11.05 -61.09 2.68
C ARG A 522 11.50 -60.68 4.10
#